data_7847a11e68ea1ba7aa69052c2f5e5334
#
_entry.id   7847a11e68ea1ba7aa69052c2f5e5334
#
_cell.length_a   1.000
_cell.length_b   1.000
_cell.length_c   1.000
_cell.angle_alpha   90.00
_cell.angle_beta   90.00
_cell.angle_gamma   90.00
#
_symmetry.space_group_name_H-M   'P 1'
#
loop_
_entity.id
_entity.type
_entity.pdbx_description
1 polymer ?
#
loop_
_entity_poly.entity_id
_entity_poly.type
_entity_poly.pdbx_seq_one_letter_code
_entity_poly.pdbx_strand_id
1 'polypeptide(L)'
;MSKALLITPAFWDPICPPLGTASLKSYAEINGHQIDIVDLNTKPLIFGAQREYFNEVQQQFPYMKKWNIERNGTEMLSLHQIVYLFAKHKKNYKEMVADVLNMDMRPFDNFMDKFNLERFNDLFDKLYRNIEQEIKKYINKEIDVVGCHLNNSTWASTLFTLKYIKEKYPHIRTSAGGPGPIMGFVSDKKEIELFMKKNNFIDYFIIGEGENCFLEILNNKNLSPSIIDKKTLVNNTSISSHKIKMHDLPTPNFDGYDVDRYLMLSLSSSRGCPFECSFCAETVFWDGFRPNNAKNVLDQMDQLANKYQRSSFYICDSLSNHIIGPLTKLITENNRGYLLDCYLRADRICTDEKRTEKWKNGGLFRARLGMESASQRILDDMVKKTTPEKMSKSLKALSKHGILTTTLWIVGYSGETDQEFNSTISFIEENRDYIFQSDPWVFQYHPVGLSGSKELKKKGDKFRYSDEMNNILALSPYELDDNIGPAEKFDRLVKFTTKMDELNIPNPYTLPEMYSAIKRFSDLHKDSGWDPLKSMRKIDTDPQKEESFEPLTVGH
;
A
#
# COMPACT_ATOMS: atom_id res chain seq x y z
N MET A 1 -11.99 -15.93 -26.85
CA MET A 1 -10.66 -15.64 -26.28
C MET A 1 -10.47 -14.13 -26.37
N SER A 2 -10.29 -13.45 -25.26
CA SER A 2 -10.03 -11.99 -25.24
C SER A 2 -8.58 -11.73 -24.90
N LYS A 3 -8.05 -10.62 -25.41
CA LYS A 3 -6.71 -10.13 -25.07
C LYS A 3 -6.82 -8.87 -24.21
N ALA A 4 -6.18 -8.88 -23.06
CA ALA A 4 -6.20 -7.73 -22.17
C ALA A 4 -4.79 -7.26 -21.81
N LEU A 5 -4.68 -5.96 -21.52
CA LEU A 5 -3.49 -5.31 -21.01
C LEU A 5 -3.76 -4.82 -19.59
N LEU A 6 -3.04 -5.35 -18.62
CA LEU A 6 -3.05 -4.85 -17.26
C LEU A 6 -1.90 -3.86 -17.06
N ILE A 7 -2.21 -2.67 -16.60
CA ILE A 7 -1.21 -1.62 -16.40
C ILE A 7 -1.05 -1.39 -14.89
N THR A 8 0.19 -1.48 -14.42
CA THR A 8 0.58 -0.99 -13.10
C THR A 8 1.01 0.47 -13.23
N PRO A 9 0.18 1.43 -12.81
CA PRO A 9 0.53 2.85 -12.89
C PRO A 9 1.60 3.23 -11.85
N ALA A 10 2.24 4.38 -12.02
CA ALA A 10 3.08 4.98 -11.00
C ALA A 10 2.17 5.70 -9.96
N PHE A 11 2.46 5.72 -8.68
CA PHE A 11 3.70 5.25 -8.10
C PHE A 11 3.40 4.09 -7.15
N TRP A 12 4.10 2.99 -7.33
CA TRP A 12 3.97 1.80 -6.49
C TRP A 12 5.24 1.61 -5.66
N ASP A 13 5.10 1.08 -4.44
CA ASP A 13 6.23 0.77 -3.57
C ASP A 13 7.15 -0.30 -4.20
N PRO A 14 8.47 -0.07 -4.31
CA PRO A 14 9.39 -1.01 -4.94
C PRO A 14 9.70 -2.27 -4.10
N ILE A 15 9.05 -2.49 -2.97
CA ILE A 15 9.26 -3.69 -2.15
C ILE A 15 8.88 -4.95 -2.92
N CYS A 16 7.72 -4.95 -3.57
CA CYS A 16 7.24 -6.09 -4.34
C CYS A 16 6.33 -5.65 -5.50
N PRO A 17 6.26 -6.40 -6.61
CA PRO A 17 5.30 -6.12 -7.65
C PRO A 17 3.87 -6.34 -7.15
N PRO A 18 2.87 -5.60 -7.67
CA PRO A 18 1.47 -5.72 -7.25
C PRO A 18 0.92 -7.14 -7.42
N LEU A 19 0.56 -7.78 -6.31
CA LEU A 19 0.01 -9.13 -6.30
C LEU A 19 -1.31 -9.22 -7.08
N GLY A 20 -2.18 -8.20 -6.98
CA GLY A 20 -3.51 -8.22 -7.59
C GLY A 20 -3.45 -8.41 -9.10
N THR A 21 -2.62 -7.66 -9.82
CA THR A 21 -2.46 -7.79 -11.27
C THR A 21 -1.86 -9.13 -11.68
N ALA A 22 -0.87 -9.64 -10.92
CA ALA A 22 -0.26 -10.95 -11.16
C ALA A 22 -1.28 -12.09 -10.92
N SER A 23 -2.16 -11.96 -9.93
CA SER A 23 -3.24 -12.92 -9.66
C SER A 23 -4.32 -12.88 -10.76
N LEU A 24 -4.73 -11.70 -11.19
CA LEU A 24 -5.67 -11.54 -12.30
C LEU A 24 -5.13 -12.16 -13.59
N LYS A 25 -3.85 -11.92 -13.89
CA LYS A 25 -3.19 -12.52 -15.06
C LYS A 25 -3.26 -14.04 -15.00
N SER A 26 -2.75 -14.65 -13.95
CA SER A 26 -2.72 -16.12 -13.86
C SER A 26 -4.12 -16.73 -13.88
N TYR A 27 -5.10 -16.11 -13.19
CA TYR A 27 -6.48 -16.59 -13.16
C TYR A 27 -7.17 -16.50 -14.53
N ALA A 28 -6.96 -15.41 -15.27
CA ALA A 28 -7.52 -15.26 -16.61
C ALA A 28 -6.86 -16.19 -17.64
N GLU A 29 -5.55 -16.42 -17.53
CA GLU A 29 -4.80 -17.30 -18.44
C GLU A 29 -5.23 -18.76 -18.32
N ILE A 30 -5.44 -19.29 -17.11
CA ILE A 30 -5.95 -20.65 -16.94
C ILE A 30 -7.39 -20.82 -17.45
N ASN A 31 -8.13 -19.71 -17.62
CA ASN A 31 -9.45 -19.65 -18.20
C ASN A 31 -9.45 -19.31 -19.71
N GLY A 32 -8.29 -19.38 -20.39
CA GLY A 32 -8.17 -19.30 -21.84
C GLY A 32 -8.09 -17.88 -22.41
N HIS A 33 -7.75 -16.87 -21.62
CA HIS A 33 -7.52 -15.50 -22.09
C HIS A 33 -6.02 -15.19 -22.17
N GLN A 34 -5.66 -14.20 -23.00
CA GLN A 34 -4.29 -13.70 -23.09
C GLN A 34 -4.17 -12.38 -22.31
N ILE A 35 -3.24 -12.33 -21.36
CA ILE A 35 -3.04 -11.16 -20.50
C ILE A 35 -1.59 -10.70 -20.57
N ASP A 36 -1.40 -9.46 -21.02
CA ASP A 36 -0.11 -8.79 -20.96
C ASP A 36 -0.08 -7.81 -19.76
N ILE A 37 1.08 -7.63 -19.15
CA ILE A 37 1.29 -6.64 -18.07
C ILE A 37 2.28 -5.59 -18.56
N VAL A 38 1.97 -4.33 -18.28
CA VAL A 38 2.88 -3.19 -18.43
C VAL A 38 3.11 -2.55 -17.07
N ASP A 39 4.35 -2.59 -16.65
CA ASP A 39 4.79 -1.95 -15.41
C ASP A 39 5.36 -0.57 -15.72
N LEU A 40 4.56 0.47 -15.49
CA LEU A 40 5.00 1.87 -15.64
C LEU A 40 5.88 2.30 -14.45
N ASN A 41 5.77 1.62 -13.32
CA ASN A 41 6.52 1.95 -12.10
C ASN A 41 8.03 1.71 -12.24
N THR A 42 8.43 0.77 -13.10
CA THR A 42 9.85 0.49 -13.35
C THR A 42 10.48 1.33 -14.46
N LYS A 43 9.70 2.24 -15.09
CA LYS A 43 10.22 3.12 -16.14
C LYS A 43 10.94 4.32 -15.52
N PRO A 44 12.25 4.53 -15.75
CA PRO A 44 13.04 5.54 -15.05
C PRO A 44 12.49 6.96 -15.16
N LEU A 45 12.01 7.36 -16.35
CA LEU A 45 11.45 8.70 -16.58
C LEU A 45 10.09 8.93 -15.90
N ILE A 46 9.38 7.85 -15.55
CA ILE A 46 8.10 7.92 -14.84
C ILE A 46 8.35 7.85 -13.34
N PHE A 47 9.09 6.85 -12.88
CA PHE A 47 9.41 6.70 -11.46
C PHE A 47 10.21 7.88 -10.90
N GLY A 48 11.16 8.41 -11.66
CA GLY A 48 11.97 9.57 -11.28
C GLY A 48 11.15 10.84 -11.03
N ALA A 49 9.96 10.97 -11.63
CA ALA A 49 9.11 12.14 -11.45
C ALA A 49 8.60 12.29 -10.01
N GLN A 50 8.44 11.19 -9.26
CA GLN A 50 8.09 11.24 -7.84
C GLN A 50 9.18 11.96 -7.02
N ARG A 51 10.44 11.62 -7.25
CA ARG A 51 11.57 12.26 -6.60
C ARG A 51 11.67 13.73 -6.99
N GLU A 52 11.54 14.04 -8.29
CA GLU A 52 11.56 15.43 -8.77
C GLU A 52 10.47 16.25 -8.05
N TYR A 53 9.28 15.69 -7.86
CA TYR A 53 8.20 16.34 -7.14
C TYR A 53 8.54 16.60 -5.66
N PHE A 54 9.00 15.59 -4.93
CA PHE A 54 9.34 15.76 -3.51
C PHE A 54 10.54 16.70 -3.31
N ASN A 55 11.52 16.67 -4.20
CA ASN A 55 12.63 17.64 -4.19
C ASN A 55 12.10 19.06 -4.38
N GLU A 56 11.17 19.28 -5.30
CA GLU A 56 10.57 20.61 -5.51
C GLU A 56 9.78 21.06 -4.28
N VAL A 57 8.99 20.18 -3.67
CA VAL A 57 8.29 20.49 -2.42
C VAL A 57 9.27 20.87 -1.32
N GLN A 58 10.35 20.11 -1.13
CA GLN A 58 11.37 20.40 -0.11
C GLN A 58 12.16 21.68 -0.38
N GLN A 59 12.37 22.04 -1.65
CA GLN A 59 13.01 23.31 -2.02
C GLN A 59 12.13 24.51 -1.73
N GLN A 60 10.85 24.42 -2.05
CA GLN A 60 9.89 25.49 -1.76
C GLN A 60 9.53 25.57 -0.27
N PHE A 61 9.51 24.41 0.41
CA PHE A 61 9.10 24.25 1.80
C PHE A 61 10.15 23.47 2.61
N PRO A 62 11.30 24.07 2.97
CA PRO A 62 12.43 23.37 3.61
C PRO A 62 12.10 22.66 4.95
N TYR A 63 11.08 23.13 5.67
CA TYR A 63 10.63 22.51 6.92
C TYR A 63 10.05 21.11 6.71
N MET A 64 9.58 20.77 5.50
CA MET A 64 9.06 19.45 5.17
C MET A 64 10.13 18.35 5.16
N LYS A 65 11.42 18.69 5.16
CA LYS A 65 12.50 17.72 5.35
C LYS A 65 12.35 16.91 6.64
N LYS A 66 11.85 17.54 7.70
CA LYS A 66 11.63 16.88 9.00
C LYS A 66 10.43 15.94 9.02
N TRP A 67 9.58 15.99 8.01
CA TRP A 67 8.36 15.19 7.95
C TRP A 67 8.56 13.85 7.24
N ASN A 68 9.71 13.57 6.68
CA ASN A 68 9.91 12.43 5.79
C ASN A 68 8.85 12.41 4.67
N ILE A 69 8.85 13.47 3.87
CA ILE A 69 7.81 13.72 2.86
C ILE A 69 7.70 12.61 1.81
N GLU A 70 8.80 11.94 1.51
CA GLU A 70 8.81 10.82 0.55
C GLU A 70 7.93 9.67 1.03
N ARG A 71 7.85 9.48 2.35
CA ARG A 71 7.01 8.48 3.00
C ARG A 71 5.57 8.96 3.15
N ASN A 72 5.39 10.12 3.75
CA ASN A 72 4.09 10.60 4.20
C ASN A 72 3.37 11.45 3.13
N GLY A 73 4.09 11.91 2.10
CA GLY A 73 3.56 12.81 1.07
C GLY A 73 2.93 12.12 -0.15
N THR A 74 2.83 10.78 -0.18
CA THR A 74 2.31 10.07 -1.35
C THR A 74 0.84 10.37 -1.64
N GLU A 75 0.02 10.53 -0.61
CA GLU A 75 -1.38 10.96 -0.76
C GLU A 75 -1.46 12.40 -1.26
N MET A 76 -0.68 13.31 -0.69
CA MET A 76 -0.56 14.69 -1.13
C MET A 76 -0.17 14.79 -2.61
N LEU A 77 0.83 14.02 -3.05
CA LEU A 77 1.23 13.94 -4.46
C LEU A 77 0.06 13.49 -5.35
N SER A 78 -0.64 12.44 -4.94
CA SER A 78 -1.76 11.90 -5.71
C SER A 78 -2.92 12.89 -5.80
N LEU A 79 -3.28 13.55 -4.70
CA LEU A 79 -4.34 14.58 -4.69
C LEU A 79 -3.94 15.82 -5.52
N HIS A 80 -2.69 16.26 -5.43
CA HIS A 80 -2.18 17.36 -6.26
C HIS A 80 -2.28 17.03 -7.76
N GLN A 81 -1.89 15.83 -8.14
CA GLN A 81 -2.03 15.35 -9.52
C GLN A 81 -3.50 15.33 -9.98
N ILE A 82 -4.44 14.91 -9.12
CA ILE A 82 -5.87 14.91 -9.45
C ILE A 82 -6.39 16.34 -9.66
N VAL A 83 -6.01 17.27 -8.78
CA VAL A 83 -6.36 18.68 -8.93
C VAL A 83 -5.77 19.24 -10.22
N TYR A 84 -4.51 18.92 -10.54
CA TYR A 84 -3.89 19.29 -11.81
C TYR A 84 -4.68 18.75 -13.01
N LEU A 85 -5.03 17.47 -13.02
CA LEU A 85 -5.72 16.83 -14.16
C LEU A 85 -7.12 17.39 -14.42
N PHE A 86 -7.84 17.75 -13.37
CA PHE A 86 -9.26 18.09 -13.48
C PHE A 86 -9.59 19.57 -13.20
N ALA A 87 -8.66 20.36 -12.67
CA ALA A 87 -8.89 21.72 -12.26
C ALA A 87 -7.87 22.77 -12.75
N LYS A 88 -6.79 22.39 -13.47
CA LYS A 88 -5.73 23.34 -13.86
C LYS A 88 -6.22 24.55 -14.68
N HIS A 89 -7.40 24.46 -15.30
CA HIS A 89 -8.01 25.54 -16.05
C HIS A 89 -8.93 26.45 -15.22
N LYS A 90 -9.17 26.12 -13.95
CA LYS A 90 -10.06 26.90 -13.06
C LYS A 90 -9.33 28.13 -12.50
N LYS A 91 -10.11 29.19 -12.22
CA LYS A 91 -9.55 30.43 -11.68
C LYS A 91 -8.91 30.27 -10.30
N ASN A 92 -9.48 29.40 -9.47
CA ASN A 92 -9.05 29.09 -8.11
C ASN A 92 -8.15 27.84 -8.04
N TYR A 93 -7.48 27.47 -9.13
CA TYR A 93 -6.61 26.30 -9.18
C TYR A 93 -5.47 26.38 -8.18
N LYS A 94 -4.83 27.58 -8.04
CA LYS A 94 -3.73 27.77 -7.11
C LYS A 94 -4.16 27.56 -5.66
N GLU A 95 -5.32 28.04 -5.29
CA GLU A 95 -5.93 27.85 -3.97
C GLU A 95 -6.22 26.38 -3.71
N MET A 96 -6.76 25.65 -4.68
CA MET A 96 -7.01 24.22 -4.55
C MET A 96 -5.73 23.40 -4.34
N VAL A 97 -4.66 23.75 -5.05
CA VAL A 97 -3.35 23.11 -4.84
C VAL A 97 -2.79 23.48 -3.47
N ALA A 98 -2.95 24.73 -3.04
CA ALA A 98 -2.55 25.15 -1.71
C ALA A 98 -3.30 24.36 -0.62
N ASP A 99 -4.61 24.12 -0.78
CA ASP A 99 -5.41 23.32 0.15
C ASP A 99 -4.86 21.89 0.25
N VAL A 100 -4.49 21.26 -0.87
CA VAL A 100 -3.86 19.93 -0.87
C VAL A 100 -2.51 19.93 -0.17
N LEU A 101 -1.65 20.90 -0.46
CA LEU A 101 -0.31 20.98 0.13
C LEU A 101 -0.36 21.35 1.63
N ASN A 102 -1.42 22.04 2.07
CA ASN A 102 -1.67 22.36 3.47
C ASN A 102 -2.46 21.28 4.23
N MET A 103 -2.75 20.18 3.59
CA MET A 103 -3.70 19.14 4.03
C MET A 103 -3.50 18.70 5.48
N ASP A 104 -2.25 18.60 5.93
CA ASP A 104 -1.88 18.16 7.28
C ASP A 104 -0.97 19.16 8.00
N MET A 105 -0.91 20.42 7.53
CA MET A 105 0.05 21.40 8.00
C MET A 105 -0.62 22.64 8.55
N ARG A 106 0.08 23.32 9.45
CA ARG A 106 -0.32 24.68 9.86
C ARG A 106 -0.15 25.60 8.66
N PRO A 107 -1.13 26.50 8.39
CA PRO A 107 -0.97 27.53 7.38
C PRO A 107 0.28 28.36 7.70
N PHE A 108 1.18 28.48 6.74
CA PHE A 108 2.38 29.30 6.88
C PHE A 108 2.06 30.73 6.50
N ASP A 109 2.59 31.66 7.26
CA ASP A 109 2.62 33.06 6.84
C ASP A 109 3.35 33.16 5.48
N ASN A 110 2.67 33.72 4.49
CA ASN A 110 3.15 33.92 3.12
C ASN A 110 3.35 32.62 2.28
N PHE A 111 2.65 31.53 2.59
CA PHE A 111 2.70 30.30 1.79
C PHE A 111 2.42 30.57 0.30
N MET A 112 1.35 31.33 0.01
CA MET A 112 0.93 31.63 -1.37
C MET A 112 1.91 32.49 -2.15
N ASP A 113 2.69 33.34 -1.46
CA ASP A 113 3.68 34.24 -2.09
C ASP A 113 4.94 33.48 -2.54
N LYS A 114 5.28 32.39 -1.83
CA LYS A 114 6.48 31.58 -2.12
C LYS A 114 6.19 30.40 -3.03
N PHE A 115 4.92 30.11 -3.29
CA PHE A 115 4.51 28.92 -3.99
C PHE A 115 4.62 29.08 -5.52
N ASN A 116 5.58 28.38 -6.12
CA ASN A 116 5.76 28.34 -7.57
C ASN A 116 4.99 27.16 -8.19
N LEU A 117 3.75 27.42 -8.56
CA LEU A 117 2.84 26.43 -9.14
C LEU A 117 3.29 25.93 -10.53
N GLU A 118 3.93 26.79 -11.33
CA GLU A 118 4.35 26.44 -12.70
C GLU A 118 5.34 25.29 -12.72
N ARG A 119 6.28 25.25 -11.76
CA ARG A 119 7.24 24.14 -11.67
C ARG A 119 6.57 22.78 -11.44
N PHE A 120 5.54 22.75 -10.62
CA PHE A 120 4.76 21.51 -10.43
C PHE A 120 3.98 21.14 -11.69
N ASN A 121 3.41 22.11 -12.38
CA ASN A 121 2.71 21.87 -13.64
C ASN A 121 3.65 21.28 -14.70
N ASP A 122 4.85 21.81 -14.84
CA ASP A 122 5.87 21.31 -15.78
C ASP A 122 6.28 19.87 -15.46
N LEU A 123 6.44 19.53 -14.17
CA LEU A 123 6.72 18.17 -13.74
C LEU A 123 5.58 17.20 -14.12
N PHE A 124 4.33 17.60 -13.91
CA PHE A 124 3.19 16.76 -14.27
C PHE A 124 3.00 16.67 -15.79
N ASP A 125 3.20 17.75 -16.53
CA ASP A 125 3.18 17.72 -18.00
C ASP A 125 4.24 16.75 -18.56
N LYS A 126 5.45 16.73 -17.98
CA LYS A 126 6.52 15.81 -18.32
C LYS A 126 6.14 14.36 -17.98
N LEU A 127 5.65 14.13 -16.75
CA LEU A 127 5.22 12.82 -16.28
C LEU A 127 4.17 12.22 -17.21
N TYR A 128 3.10 12.96 -17.50
CA TYR A 128 1.99 12.43 -18.30
C TYR A 128 2.37 12.22 -19.76
N ARG A 129 3.24 13.05 -20.35
CA ARG A 129 3.83 12.79 -21.67
C ARG A 129 4.64 11.49 -21.69
N ASN A 130 5.42 11.22 -20.65
CA ASN A 130 6.18 9.96 -20.56
C ASN A 130 5.25 8.74 -20.41
N ILE A 131 4.19 8.85 -19.62
CA ILE A 131 3.17 7.79 -19.50
C ILE A 131 2.51 7.52 -20.85
N GLU A 132 2.10 8.54 -21.60
CA GLU A 132 1.53 8.39 -22.93
C GLU A 132 2.48 7.68 -23.89
N GLN A 133 3.76 8.08 -23.90
CA GLN A 133 4.77 7.48 -24.79
C GLN A 133 4.99 6.01 -24.46
N GLU A 134 5.00 5.65 -23.18
CA GLU A 134 5.13 4.24 -22.78
C GLU A 134 3.89 3.43 -23.17
N ILE A 135 2.69 3.90 -22.88
CA ILE A 135 1.44 3.19 -23.19
C ILE A 135 1.30 2.93 -24.70
N LYS A 136 1.63 3.90 -25.55
CA LYS A 136 1.57 3.76 -27.01
C LYS A 136 2.36 2.56 -27.55
N LYS A 137 3.42 2.11 -26.87
CA LYS A 137 4.23 0.97 -27.29
C LYS A 137 3.49 -0.37 -27.18
N TYR A 138 2.49 -0.45 -26.31
CA TYR A 138 1.81 -1.70 -25.97
C TYR A 138 0.39 -1.78 -26.52
N ILE A 139 -0.24 -0.65 -26.82
CA ILE A 139 -1.61 -0.64 -27.37
C ILE A 139 -1.57 -1.03 -28.84
N ASN A 140 -2.33 -2.06 -29.19
CA ASN A 140 -2.55 -2.50 -30.55
C ASN A 140 -4.03 -2.88 -30.78
N LYS A 141 -4.40 -3.23 -32.01
CA LYS A 141 -5.79 -3.52 -32.41
C LYS A 141 -6.38 -4.80 -31.78
N GLU A 142 -5.54 -5.64 -31.20
CA GLU A 142 -5.96 -6.91 -30.60
C GLU A 142 -6.40 -6.77 -29.14
N ILE A 143 -6.11 -5.61 -28.51
CA ILE A 143 -6.45 -5.38 -27.11
C ILE A 143 -7.94 -5.07 -26.98
N ASP A 144 -8.67 -5.95 -26.29
CA ASP A 144 -10.12 -5.78 -26.01
C ASP A 144 -10.38 -4.99 -24.72
N VAL A 145 -9.50 -5.18 -23.72
CA VAL A 145 -9.67 -4.61 -22.37
C VAL A 145 -8.35 -4.06 -21.86
N VAL A 146 -8.39 -2.89 -21.27
CA VAL A 146 -7.29 -2.36 -20.45
C VAL A 146 -7.75 -2.25 -19.01
N GLY A 147 -7.03 -2.90 -18.10
CA GLY A 147 -7.25 -2.82 -16.66
C GLY A 147 -6.12 -2.07 -15.95
N CYS A 148 -6.45 -1.19 -15.03
CA CYS A 148 -5.46 -0.49 -14.20
C CYS A 148 -5.69 -0.80 -12.72
N HIS A 149 -4.57 -1.01 -12.02
CA HIS A 149 -4.56 -1.13 -10.57
C HIS A 149 -4.79 0.24 -9.92
N LEU A 150 -5.74 0.31 -8.99
CA LEU A 150 -6.09 1.53 -8.27
C LEU A 150 -5.71 1.42 -6.79
N ASN A 151 -4.79 2.26 -6.37
CA ASN A 151 -4.38 2.44 -4.98
C ASN A 151 -4.25 3.94 -4.70
N ASN A 152 -4.12 4.37 -3.44
CA ASN A 152 -3.98 5.78 -3.08
C ASN A 152 -2.82 6.45 -3.84
N SER A 153 -1.67 5.79 -3.91
CA SER A 153 -0.48 6.31 -4.60
C SER A 153 -0.55 6.24 -6.13
N THR A 154 -1.33 5.32 -6.70
CA THR A 154 -1.47 5.14 -8.16
C THR A 154 -2.70 5.82 -8.74
N TRP A 155 -3.54 6.42 -7.90
CA TRP A 155 -4.87 6.92 -8.26
C TRP A 155 -4.84 7.89 -9.44
N ALA A 156 -4.08 8.98 -9.33
CA ALA A 156 -4.03 9.99 -10.39
C ALA A 156 -3.52 9.41 -11.72
N SER A 157 -2.45 8.60 -11.68
CA SER A 157 -1.90 7.94 -12.87
C SER A 157 -2.87 6.93 -13.48
N THR A 158 -3.67 6.23 -12.66
CA THR A 158 -4.75 5.36 -13.12
C THR A 158 -5.80 6.14 -13.88
N LEU A 159 -6.32 7.23 -13.29
CA LEU A 159 -7.34 8.06 -13.93
C LEU A 159 -6.83 8.67 -15.24
N PHE A 160 -5.60 9.19 -15.24
CA PHE A 160 -4.97 9.70 -16.46
C PHE A 160 -4.88 8.62 -17.54
N THR A 161 -4.34 7.46 -17.19
CA THR A 161 -4.10 6.35 -18.12
C THR A 161 -5.41 5.88 -18.78
N LEU A 162 -6.45 5.63 -17.97
CA LEU A 162 -7.74 5.16 -18.50
C LEU A 162 -8.44 6.23 -19.34
N LYS A 163 -8.37 7.50 -18.92
CA LYS A 163 -8.89 8.62 -19.69
C LYS A 163 -8.20 8.72 -21.04
N TYR A 164 -6.87 8.71 -21.07
CA TYR A 164 -6.08 8.73 -22.30
C TYR A 164 -6.44 7.59 -23.25
N ILE A 165 -6.55 6.36 -22.72
CA ILE A 165 -6.92 5.18 -23.52
C ILE A 165 -8.33 5.35 -24.09
N LYS A 166 -9.29 5.78 -23.28
CA LYS A 166 -10.67 5.94 -23.75
C LYS A 166 -10.84 7.02 -24.83
N GLU A 167 -10.07 8.10 -24.71
CA GLU A 167 -10.08 9.19 -25.71
C GLU A 167 -9.39 8.79 -27.03
N LYS A 168 -8.29 8.05 -26.98
CA LYS A 168 -7.49 7.70 -28.16
C LYS A 168 -7.91 6.38 -28.80
N TYR A 169 -8.43 5.45 -28.01
CA TYR A 169 -8.81 4.09 -28.42
C TYR A 169 -10.21 3.74 -27.90
N PRO A 170 -11.27 4.42 -28.38
CA PRO A 170 -12.64 4.32 -27.79
C PRO A 170 -13.24 2.91 -27.87
N HIS A 171 -12.72 2.04 -28.74
CA HIS A 171 -13.14 0.64 -28.85
C HIS A 171 -12.65 -0.23 -27.69
N ILE A 172 -11.59 0.18 -27.00
CA ILE A 172 -11.05 -0.56 -25.87
C ILE A 172 -11.94 -0.34 -24.64
N ARG A 173 -12.32 -1.44 -24.00
CA ARG A 173 -13.02 -1.41 -22.71
C ARG A 173 -12.03 -1.13 -21.59
N THR A 174 -12.38 -0.22 -20.71
CA THR A 174 -11.50 0.21 -19.61
C THR A 174 -12.02 -0.30 -18.27
N SER A 175 -11.12 -0.77 -17.42
CA SER A 175 -11.45 -1.29 -16.10
C SER A 175 -10.50 -0.75 -15.03
N ALA A 176 -11.02 -0.48 -13.85
CA ALA A 176 -10.23 -0.15 -12.66
C ALA A 176 -10.64 -1.01 -11.48
N GLY A 177 -9.69 -1.33 -10.60
CA GLY A 177 -9.93 -2.08 -9.38
C GLY A 177 -8.69 -2.09 -8.48
N GLY A 178 -8.87 -2.43 -7.23
CA GLY A 178 -7.79 -2.48 -6.23
C GLY A 178 -8.24 -1.95 -4.87
N PRO A 179 -7.44 -2.15 -3.82
CA PRO A 179 -7.87 -1.84 -2.45
C PRO A 179 -7.90 -0.36 -2.11
N GLY A 180 -7.20 0.50 -2.78
CA GLY A 180 -6.97 1.90 -2.48
C GLY A 180 -8.16 2.72 -1.99
N PRO A 181 -8.54 3.81 -2.68
CA PRO A 181 -9.69 4.64 -2.27
C PRO A 181 -11.01 3.85 -2.20
N ILE A 182 -11.06 2.68 -2.83
CA ILE A 182 -12.22 1.80 -2.89
C ILE A 182 -12.63 1.26 -1.51
N MET A 183 -11.69 1.10 -0.58
CA MET A 183 -12.04 0.68 0.79
C MET A 183 -13.02 1.63 1.47
N GLY A 184 -12.97 2.91 1.13
CA GLY A 184 -13.93 3.91 1.57
C GLY A 184 -15.33 3.77 0.96
N PHE A 185 -15.46 3.13 -0.20
CA PHE A 185 -16.72 3.06 -0.97
C PHE A 185 -17.54 1.79 -0.76
N VAL A 186 -17.01 0.76 -0.13
CA VAL A 186 -17.59 -0.60 -0.13
C VAL A 186 -19.09 -0.64 0.25
N SER A 187 -19.63 0.38 0.87
CA SER A 187 -21.04 0.46 1.25
C SER A 187 -21.75 1.80 0.95
N ASP A 188 -21.10 2.78 0.33
CA ASP A 188 -21.77 4.02 -0.06
C ASP A 188 -22.02 4.10 -1.57
N LYS A 189 -23.26 3.77 -1.93
CA LYS A 189 -23.73 3.79 -3.33
C LYS A 189 -23.62 5.18 -3.96
N LYS A 190 -23.88 6.25 -3.20
CA LYS A 190 -23.89 7.62 -3.75
C LYS A 190 -22.49 8.06 -4.15
N GLU A 191 -21.49 7.73 -3.35
CA GLU A 191 -20.09 8.05 -3.66
C GLU A 191 -19.60 7.29 -4.89
N ILE A 192 -19.96 6.01 -5.01
CA ILE A 192 -19.66 5.20 -6.20
C ILE A 192 -20.32 5.80 -7.45
N GLU A 193 -21.60 6.16 -7.36
CA GLU A 193 -22.32 6.79 -8.48
C GLU A 193 -21.65 8.11 -8.90
N LEU A 194 -21.26 8.93 -7.94
CA LEU A 194 -20.57 10.18 -8.20
C LEU A 194 -19.21 9.94 -8.85
N PHE A 195 -18.45 8.98 -8.34
CA PHE A 195 -17.14 8.58 -8.89
C PHE A 195 -17.27 8.12 -10.34
N MET A 196 -18.17 7.20 -10.64
CA MET A 196 -18.39 6.68 -12.00
C MET A 196 -18.93 7.75 -12.96
N LYS A 197 -19.81 8.63 -12.48
CA LYS A 197 -20.33 9.74 -13.28
C LYS A 197 -19.21 10.70 -13.71
N LYS A 198 -18.27 10.98 -12.83
CA LYS A 198 -17.14 11.88 -13.10
C LYS A 198 -16.07 11.22 -13.94
N ASN A 199 -15.82 9.95 -13.73
CA ASN A 199 -14.82 9.17 -14.43
C ASN A 199 -15.47 8.29 -15.50
N ASN A 200 -16.31 8.90 -16.36
CA ASN A 200 -17.08 8.21 -17.40
C ASN A 200 -16.23 7.51 -18.47
N PHE A 201 -14.93 7.70 -18.43
CA PHE A 201 -13.95 6.98 -19.23
C PHE A 201 -13.60 5.60 -18.63
N ILE A 202 -14.08 5.26 -17.43
CA ILE A 202 -14.00 3.92 -16.84
C ILE A 202 -15.30 3.19 -17.20
N ASP A 203 -15.19 2.09 -17.97
CA ASP A 203 -16.37 1.29 -18.33
C ASP A 203 -16.78 0.36 -17.18
N TYR A 204 -15.78 -0.21 -16.46
CA TYR A 204 -16.00 -1.16 -15.38
C TYR A 204 -15.18 -0.80 -14.15
N PHE A 205 -15.84 -0.80 -13.00
CA PHE A 205 -15.22 -0.58 -11.71
C PHE A 205 -15.42 -1.81 -10.83
N ILE A 206 -14.33 -2.48 -10.44
CA ILE A 206 -14.37 -3.71 -9.68
C ILE A 206 -14.17 -3.39 -8.20
N ILE A 207 -15.14 -3.80 -7.38
CA ILE A 207 -15.11 -3.66 -5.92
C ILE A 207 -14.88 -5.04 -5.29
N GLY A 208 -13.89 -5.15 -4.41
CA GLY A 208 -13.52 -6.39 -3.75
C GLY A 208 -12.60 -7.26 -4.59
N GLU A 209 -12.88 -8.58 -4.62
CA GLU A 209 -12.04 -9.55 -5.33
C GLU A 209 -12.20 -9.46 -6.84
N GLY A 210 -11.08 -9.34 -7.53
CA GLY A 210 -11.08 -9.04 -8.96
C GLY A 210 -11.13 -10.24 -9.89
N GLU A 211 -10.76 -11.44 -9.46
CA GLU A 211 -10.49 -12.57 -10.34
C GLU A 211 -11.71 -13.00 -11.15
N ASN A 212 -12.81 -13.34 -10.48
CA ASN A 212 -14.06 -13.70 -11.16
C ASN A 212 -14.65 -12.52 -11.93
N CYS A 213 -14.62 -11.32 -11.32
CA CYS A 213 -15.14 -10.11 -11.95
C CYS A 213 -14.41 -9.78 -13.25
N PHE A 214 -13.10 -9.87 -13.24
CA PHE A 214 -12.30 -9.61 -14.43
C PHE A 214 -12.53 -10.65 -15.52
N LEU A 215 -12.68 -11.93 -15.13
CA LEU A 215 -13.03 -13.01 -16.05
C LEU A 215 -14.41 -12.78 -16.70
N GLU A 216 -15.42 -12.30 -15.96
CA GLU A 216 -16.73 -11.93 -16.52
C GLU A 216 -16.61 -10.80 -17.54
N ILE A 217 -15.81 -9.77 -17.27
CA ILE A 217 -15.52 -8.69 -18.21
C ILE A 217 -14.88 -9.25 -19.49
N LEU A 218 -13.88 -10.13 -19.36
CA LEU A 218 -13.22 -10.75 -20.51
C LEU A 218 -14.16 -11.60 -21.35
N ASN A 219 -15.05 -12.34 -20.69
CA ASN A 219 -16.05 -13.18 -21.36
C ASN A 219 -17.25 -12.40 -21.93
N ASN A 220 -17.35 -11.11 -21.66
CA ASN A 220 -18.48 -10.28 -22.07
C ASN A 220 -19.85 -10.85 -21.61
N LYS A 221 -19.90 -11.47 -20.42
CA LYS A 221 -21.09 -12.09 -19.82
C LYS A 221 -21.89 -11.09 -19.00
N ASN A 222 -23.06 -11.51 -18.53
CA ASN A 222 -23.82 -10.77 -17.52
C ASN A 222 -22.95 -10.55 -16.28
N LEU A 223 -22.79 -9.28 -15.92
CA LEU A 223 -21.83 -8.87 -14.89
C LEU A 223 -22.38 -9.11 -13.49
N SER A 224 -21.50 -9.51 -12.58
CA SER A 224 -21.84 -9.67 -11.17
C SER A 224 -22.07 -8.33 -10.45
N PRO A 225 -22.75 -8.33 -9.29
CA PRO A 225 -22.95 -7.12 -8.48
C PRO A 225 -21.66 -6.41 -8.03
N SER A 226 -20.53 -7.09 -8.01
CA SER A 226 -19.23 -6.51 -7.66
C SER A 226 -18.60 -5.70 -8.81
N ILE A 227 -19.18 -5.77 -10.01
CA ILE A 227 -18.77 -4.97 -11.16
C ILE A 227 -19.78 -3.85 -11.34
N ILE A 228 -19.31 -2.63 -11.23
CA ILE A 228 -20.13 -1.45 -11.46
C ILE A 228 -19.87 -0.96 -12.88
N ASP A 229 -20.85 -1.06 -13.73
CA ASP A 229 -20.88 -0.43 -15.04
C ASP A 229 -21.97 0.66 -15.09
N LYS A 230 -22.06 1.39 -16.21
CA LYS A 230 -23.06 2.43 -16.40
C LYS A 230 -24.51 1.92 -16.32
N LYS A 231 -24.76 0.63 -16.53
CA LYS A 231 -26.08 0.00 -16.47
C LYS A 231 -26.42 -0.46 -15.05
N THR A 232 -25.43 -0.98 -14.32
CA THR A 232 -25.59 -1.49 -12.95
C THR A 232 -25.88 -0.37 -11.95
N LEU A 233 -25.39 0.85 -12.20
CA LEU A 233 -25.70 2.03 -11.39
C LEU A 233 -27.21 2.32 -11.29
N VAL A 234 -27.98 1.92 -12.31
CA VAL A 234 -29.43 2.14 -12.37
C VAL A 234 -30.23 1.07 -11.59
N ASN A 235 -29.68 -0.13 -11.36
CA ASN A 235 -30.45 -1.32 -10.98
C ASN A 235 -30.32 -1.80 -9.52
N ASN A 236 -29.85 -0.98 -8.59
CA ASN A 236 -29.94 -1.25 -7.13
C ASN A 236 -29.36 -2.58 -6.64
N THR A 237 -28.14 -2.93 -6.98
CA THR A 237 -27.54 -4.18 -6.53
C THR A 237 -26.76 -4.01 -5.22
N SER A 238 -26.98 -4.94 -4.28
CA SER A 238 -26.11 -5.12 -3.13
C SER A 238 -24.72 -5.55 -3.61
N ILE A 239 -23.66 -4.92 -3.09
CA ILE A 239 -22.28 -5.30 -3.37
C ILE A 239 -22.04 -6.65 -2.68
N SER A 240 -22.07 -7.74 -3.43
CA SER A 240 -21.63 -9.05 -2.94
C SER A 240 -20.42 -9.48 -3.76
N SER A 241 -19.28 -9.65 -3.10
CA SER A 241 -18.09 -10.18 -3.75
C SER A 241 -18.26 -11.67 -4.06
N HIS A 242 -17.90 -12.11 -5.26
CA HIS A 242 -17.73 -13.53 -5.54
C HIS A 242 -16.45 -14.03 -4.87
N LYS A 243 -16.60 -14.55 -3.67
CA LYS A 243 -15.47 -15.06 -2.87
C LYS A 243 -14.88 -16.31 -3.51
N ILE A 244 -13.57 -16.27 -3.76
CA ILE A 244 -12.82 -17.45 -4.20
C ILE A 244 -12.20 -18.13 -2.99
N LYS A 245 -12.21 -19.46 -2.98
CA LYS A 245 -11.45 -20.22 -1.97
C LYS A 245 -9.96 -20.04 -2.25
N MET A 246 -9.18 -19.73 -1.23
CA MET A 246 -7.76 -19.42 -1.38
C MET A 246 -6.96 -20.53 -2.06
N HIS A 247 -7.36 -21.81 -1.89
CA HIS A 247 -6.69 -22.95 -2.53
C HIS A 247 -7.04 -23.14 -4.01
N ASP A 248 -8.09 -22.47 -4.51
CA ASP A 248 -8.47 -22.50 -5.93
C ASP A 248 -7.74 -21.41 -6.74
N LEU A 249 -7.03 -20.49 -6.07
CA LEU A 249 -6.24 -19.47 -6.74
C LEU A 249 -4.96 -20.07 -7.33
N PRO A 250 -4.68 -19.86 -8.60
CA PRO A 250 -3.41 -20.26 -9.20
C PRO A 250 -2.25 -19.46 -8.61
N THR A 251 -1.04 -19.98 -8.76
CA THR A 251 0.18 -19.24 -8.43
C THR A 251 0.23 -17.94 -9.25
N PRO A 252 0.50 -16.78 -8.63
CA PRO A 252 0.56 -15.49 -9.33
C PRO A 252 1.57 -15.52 -10.50
N ASN A 253 1.24 -14.87 -11.60
CA ASN A 253 2.10 -14.77 -12.77
C ASN A 253 2.65 -13.36 -12.92
N PHE A 254 3.95 -13.18 -12.65
CA PHE A 254 4.64 -11.89 -12.73
C PHE A 254 5.29 -11.60 -14.10
N ASP A 255 5.02 -12.40 -15.13
CA ASP A 255 5.52 -12.12 -16.48
C ASP A 255 4.97 -10.77 -16.97
N GLY A 256 5.88 -9.89 -17.38
CA GLY A 256 5.58 -8.49 -17.72
C GLY A 256 6.10 -7.49 -16.68
N TYR A 257 6.42 -7.95 -15.47
CA TYR A 257 7.18 -7.17 -14.49
C TYR A 257 8.69 -7.36 -14.67
N ASP A 258 9.44 -6.30 -14.48
CA ASP A 258 10.89 -6.37 -14.26
C ASP A 258 11.11 -6.73 -12.77
N VAL A 259 11.00 -8.04 -12.45
CA VAL A 259 11.06 -8.53 -11.07
C VAL A 259 12.40 -8.26 -10.39
N ASP A 260 13.47 -7.99 -11.16
CA ASP A 260 14.79 -7.68 -10.64
C ASP A 260 14.83 -6.25 -10.04
N ARG A 261 13.86 -5.41 -10.36
CA ARG A 261 13.70 -4.07 -9.77
C ARG A 261 12.88 -4.04 -8.49
N TYR A 262 12.41 -5.18 -8.02
CA TYR A 262 11.67 -5.33 -6.77
C TYR A 262 12.46 -6.15 -5.76
N LEU A 263 12.37 -5.80 -4.48
CA LEU A 263 13.11 -6.48 -3.41
C LEU A 263 12.65 -7.93 -3.24
N MET A 264 11.36 -8.20 -3.32
CA MET A 264 10.76 -9.50 -3.04
C MET A 264 9.62 -9.78 -4.02
N LEU A 265 9.21 -11.05 -4.14
CA LEU A 265 7.96 -11.40 -4.78
C LEU A 265 6.80 -11.35 -3.77
N SER A 266 5.65 -10.89 -4.22
CA SER A 266 4.44 -10.84 -3.40
C SER A 266 3.66 -12.15 -3.46
N LEU A 267 3.08 -12.54 -2.31
CA LEU A 267 2.29 -13.76 -2.15
C LEU A 267 1.22 -13.51 -1.09
N SER A 268 0.08 -14.22 -1.15
CA SER A 268 -0.95 -14.16 -0.13
C SER A 268 -1.26 -15.53 0.44
N SER A 269 -1.29 -15.65 1.76
CA SER A 269 -1.71 -16.85 2.47
C SER A 269 -3.11 -16.73 3.07
N SER A 270 -3.70 -15.55 3.03
CA SER A 270 -5.09 -15.33 3.45
C SER A 270 -5.66 -14.04 2.85
N ARG A 271 -6.98 -13.92 2.89
CA ARG A 271 -7.70 -12.68 2.66
C ARG A 271 -8.53 -12.34 3.90
N GLY A 272 -8.48 -11.05 4.31
CA GLY A 272 -9.13 -10.55 5.51
C GLY A 272 -8.39 -10.87 6.80
N CYS A 273 -9.03 -10.53 7.91
CA CYS A 273 -8.48 -10.67 9.26
C CYS A 273 -9.58 -11.16 10.23
N PRO A 274 -9.27 -12.04 11.20
CA PRO A 274 -10.26 -12.49 12.18
C PRO A 274 -10.51 -11.48 13.32
N PHE A 275 -9.83 -10.33 13.31
CA PHE A 275 -9.99 -9.27 14.29
C PHE A 275 -10.84 -8.13 13.75
N GLU A 276 -11.45 -7.37 14.68
CA GLU A 276 -12.40 -6.29 14.38
C GLU A 276 -11.90 -4.95 14.95
N CYS A 277 -10.65 -4.57 14.63
CA CYS A 277 -10.10 -3.30 15.05
C CYS A 277 -10.92 -2.14 14.49
N SER A 278 -11.30 -1.17 15.34
CA SER A 278 -12.23 -0.10 15.00
C SER A 278 -11.75 0.87 13.90
N PHE A 279 -10.45 0.91 13.65
CA PHE A 279 -9.82 1.77 12.63
C PHE A 279 -9.62 1.06 11.29
N CYS A 280 -9.85 -0.26 11.21
CA CYS A 280 -9.41 -1.09 10.09
C CYS A 280 -10.56 -1.39 9.11
N ALA A 281 -10.35 -1.12 7.83
CA ALA A 281 -11.31 -1.43 6.77
C ALA A 281 -11.10 -2.82 6.13
N GLU A 282 -10.00 -3.50 6.41
CA GLU A 282 -9.60 -4.77 5.77
C GLU A 282 -10.66 -5.88 5.92
N THR A 283 -11.24 -6.05 7.12
CA THR A 283 -12.23 -7.08 7.37
C THR A 283 -13.51 -6.85 6.58
N VAL A 284 -13.91 -5.58 6.42
CA VAL A 284 -15.08 -5.20 5.63
C VAL A 284 -14.80 -5.37 4.15
N PHE A 285 -13.63 -4.93 3.69
CA PHE A 285 -13.24 -5.06 2.29
C PHE A 285 -13.22 -6.52 1.80
N TRP A 286 -12.62 -7.43 2.61
CA TRP A 286 -12.51 -8.84 2.28
C TRP A 286 -13.73 -9.68 2.68
N ASP A 287 -14.68 -9.08 3.41
CA ASP A 287 -15.89 -9.75 3.91
C ASP A 287 -15.58 -11.07 4.63
N GLY A 288 -14.77 -10.96 5.69
CA GLY A 288 -14.36 -12.06 6.55
C GLY A 288 -12.95 -12.60 6.29
N PHE A 289 -12.57 -13.58 7.10
CA PHE A 289 -11.24 -14.19 7.08
C PHE A 289 -11.25 -15.53 6.35
N ARG A 290 -10.39 -15.69 5.35
CA ARG A 290 -10.25 -16.90 4.54
C ARG A 290 -8.77 -17.27 4.40
N PRO A 291 -8.28 -18.24 5.20
CA PRO A 291 -6.90 -18.71 5.14
C PRO A 291 -6.68 -19.75 4.03
N ASN A 292 -5.45 -19.82 3.54
CA ASN A 292 -4.90 -20.94 2.78
C ASN A 292 -4.14 -21.89 3.74
N ASN A 293 -3.82 -23.09 3.30
CA ASN A 293 -2.96 -23.98 4.06
C ASN A 293 -1.48 -23.79 3.72
N ALA A 294 -0.60 -24.12 4.67
CA ALA A 294 0.84 -23.87 4.54
C ALA A 294 1.49 -24.67 3.39
N LYS A 295 0.96 -25.87 3.06
CA LYS A 295 1.48 -26.66 1.95
C LYS A 295 1.23 -25.97 0.62
N ASN A 296 0.01 -25.49 0.37
CA ASN A 296 -0.31 -24.73 -0.85
C ASN A 296 0.54 -23.48 -1.00
N VAL A 297 0.75 -22.76 0.11
CA VAL A 297 1.60 -21.56 0.10
C VAL A 297 3.04 -21.91 -0.24
N LEU A 298 3.60 -23.00 0.33
CA LEU A 298 4.93 -23.48 0.00
C LEU A 298 5.04 -23.93 -1.47
N ASP A 299 4.04 -24.65 -1.98
CA ASP A 299 3.99 -25.11 -3.38
C ASP A 299 3.99 -23.90 -4.35
N GLN A 300 3.27 -22.82 -4.02
CA GLN A 300 3.31 -21.56 -4.78
C GLN A 300 4.69 -20.87 -4.69
N MET A 301 5.30 -20.85 -3.50
CA MET A 301 6.66 -20.30 -3.32
C MET A 301 7.69 -21.09 -4.14
N ASP A 302 7.61 -22.43 -4.17
CA ASP A 302 8.49 -23.29 -4.97
C ASP A 302 8.33 -22.98 -6.48
N GLN A 303 7.10 -22.80 -6.97
CA GLN A 303 6.84 -22.43 -8.37
C GLN A 303 7.43 -21.05 -8.71
N LEU A 304 7.21 -20.06 -7.85
CA LEU A 304 7.73 -18.70 -8.03
C LEU A 304 9.27 -18.68 -7.97
N ALA A 305 9.85 -19.36 -6.98
CA ALA A 305 11.31 -19.46 -6.85
C ALA A 305 11.96 -20.10 -8.07
N ASN A 306 11.38 -21.19 -8.57
CA ASN A 306 11.88 -21.88 -9.77
C ASN A 306 11.73 -21.02 -11.03
N LYS A 307 10.61 -20.32 -11.19
CA LYS A 307 10.34 -19.51 -12.38
C LYS A 307 11.17 -18.23 -12.43
N TYR A 308 11.25 -17.48 -11.31
CA TYR A 308 11.86 -16.15 -11.27
C TYR A 308 13.24 -16.13 -10.61
N GLN A 309 13.73 -17.29 -10.14
CA GLN A 309 15.01 -17.41 -9.45
C GLN A 309 15.12 -16.47 -8.24
N ARG A 310 14.06 -16.40 -7.43
CA ARG A 310 13.94 -15.53 -6.26
C ARG A 310 13.59 -16.34 -5.02
N SER A 311 14.22 -16.02 -3.88
CA SER A 311 14.02 -16.71 -2.61
C SER A 311 13.39 -15.86 -1.51
N SER A 312 13.08 -14.60 -1.80
CA SER A 312 12.51 -13.67 -0.82
C SER A 312 11.06 -13.35 -1.16
N PHE A 313 10.20 -13.51 -0.16
CA PHE A 313 8.75 -13.36 -0.31
C PHE A 313 8.16 -12.39 0.71
N TYR A 314 7.33 -11.49 0.21
CA TYR A 314 6.48 -10.64 1.02
C TYR A 314 5.07 -11.24 1.07
N ILE A 315 4.66 -11.68 2.27
CA ILE A 315 3.30 -12.20 2.48
C ILE A 315 2.35 -11.01 2.69
N CYS A 316 1.56 -10.72 1.65
CA CYS A 316 0.68 -9.55 1.57
C CYS A 316 -0.64 -9.71 2.37
N ASP A 317 -0.63 -10.49 3.42
CA ASP A 317 -1.82 -10.71 4.26
C ASP A 317 -2.04 -9.54 5.20
N SER A 318 -3.30 -9.27 5.54
CA SER A 318 -3.63 -8.39 6.68
C SER A 318 -3.10 -8.93 8.01
N LEU A 319 -2.89 -10.26 8.11
CA LEU A 319 -2.39 -10.94 9.30
C LEU A 319 -1.86 -12.32 8.96
N SER A 320 -0.58 -12.59 9.28
CA SER A 320 0.06 -13.89 9.00
C SER A 320 0.25 -14.78 10.25
N ASN A 321 -0.27 -14.40 11.42
CA ASN A 321 -0.13 -15.18 12.66
C ASN A 321 -0.61 -16.64 12.53
N HIS A 322 -1.61 -16.89 11.68
CA HIS A 322 -2.20 -18.22 11.47
C HIS A 322 -1.27 -19.17 10.70
N ILE A 323 -0.46 -18.61 9.78
CA ILE A 323 0.32 -19.39 8.81
C ILE A 323 1.81 -19.48 9.15
N ILE A 324 2.37 -18.49 9.86
CA ILE A 324 3.82 -18.36 10.02
C ILE A 324 4.46 -19.59 10.68
N GLY A 325 3.83 -20.16 11.70
CA GLY A 325 4.34 -21.36 12.36
C GLY A 325 4.32 -22.59 11.45
N PRO A 326 3.19 -22.99 10.90
CA PRO A 326 3.12 -24.12 9.93
C PRO A 326 4.01 -23.91 8.71
N LEU A 327 4.06 -22.71 8.13
CA LEU A 327 4.85 -22.43 6.92
C LEU A 327 6.35 -22.55 7.18
N THR A 328 6.86 -21.90 8.23
CA THR A 328 8.28 -21.94 8.59
C THR A 328 8.73 -23.37 8.95
N LYS A 329 7.85 -24.16 9.56
CA LYS A 329 8.11 -25.59 9.80
C LYS A 329 8.31 -26.33 8.49
N LEU A 330 7.41 -26.19 7.52
CA LEU A 330 7.52 -26.84 6.21
C LEU A 330 8.74 -26.37 5.42
N ILE A 331 9.08 -25.10 5.47
CA ILE A 331 10.31 -24.54 4.84
C ILE A 331 11.55 -25.26 5.39
N THR A 332 11.64 -25.42 6.73
CA THR A 332 12.76 -26.11 7.39
C THR A 332 12.79 -27.59 7.01
N GLU A 333 11.67 -28.30 7.11
CA GLU A 333 11.57 -29.72 6.82
C GLU A 333 11.91 -30.07 5.36
N ASN A 334 11.66 -29.15 4.43
CA ASN A 334 11.97 -29.32 3.01
C ASN A 334 13.31 -28.66 2.60
N ASN A 335 14.15 -28.20 3.55
CA ASN A 335 15.43 -27.56 3.32
C ASN A 335 15.35 -26.41 2.30
N ARG A 336 14.30 -25.57 2.38
CA ARG A 336 14.15 -24.38 1.55
C ARG A 336 14.84 -23.19 2.17
N GLY A 337 15.66 -22.47 1.39
CA GLY A 337 16.36 -21.25 1.81
C GLY A 337 15.51 -19.98 1.62
N TYR A 338 14.20 -20.06 1.86
CA TYR A 338 13.29 -18.92 1.63
C TYR A 338 13.37 -17.91 2.77
N LEU A 339 13.13 -16.63 2.42
CA LEU A 339 13.06 -15.51 3.35
C LEU A 339 11.66 -14.90 3.33
N LEU A 340 11.09 -14.66 4.50
CA LEU A 340 9.72 -14.19 4.68
C LEU A 340 9.69 -12.82 5.37
N ASP A 341 8.99 -11.87 4.76
CA ASP A 341 8.54 -10.61 5.37
C ASP A 341 7.02 -10.64 5.48
N CYS A 342 6.45 -10.40 6.65
CA CYS A 342 5.00 -10.48 6.83
C CYS A 342 4.49 -9.62 7.98
N TYR A 343 3.17 -9.33 7.94
CA TYR A 343 2.47 -8.66 9.04
C TYR A 343 2.07 -9.64 10.13
N LEU A 344 2.44 -9.31 11.35
CA LEU A 344 2.08 -10.04 12.55
C LEU A 344 1.42 -9.12 13.58
N ARG A 345 0.56 -9.70 14.38
CA ARG A 345 0.03 -9.08 15.56
C ARG A 345 0.92 -9.45 16.74
N ALA A 346 1.36 -8.44 17.51
CA ALA A 346 2.11 -8.63 18.74
C ALA A 346 1.17 -9.20 19.84
N ASP A 347 0.97 -10.50 19.82
CA ASP A 347 0.11 -11.24 20.73
C ASP A 347 0.87 -12.42 21.40
N ARG A 348 0.12 -13.26 22.13
CA ARG A 348 0.69 -14.37 22.90
C ARG A 348 1.62 -15.29 22.08
N ILE A 349 1.36 -15.50 20.78
CA ILE A 349 2.22 -16.41 20.01
C ILE A 349 3.58 -15.81 19.69
N CYS A 350 3.68 -14.49 19.64
CA CYS A 350 4.93 -13.76 19.39
C CYS A 350 5.79 -13.60 20.64
N THR A 351 5.27 -13.89 21.86
CA THR A 351 6.03 -13.77 23.12
C THR A 351 6.84 -15.02 23.47
N ASP A 352 6.71 -16.10 22.72
CA ASP A 352 7.38 -17.39 22.96
C ASP A 352 8.71 -17.45 22.18
N GLU A 353 9.83 -17.34 22.88
CA GLU A 353 11.17 -17.33 22.29
C GLU A 353 11.50 -18.63 21.51
N LYS A 354 11.08 -19.79 22.01
CA LYS A 354 11.32 -21.06 21.30
C LYS A 354 10.55 -21.13 19.98
N ARG A 355 9.40 -20.48 19.92
CA ARG A 355 8.60 -20.39 18.72
C ARG A 355 9.21 -19.41 17.72
N THR A 356 9.62 -18.24 18.17
CA THR A 356 10.26 -17.24 17.29
C THR A 356 11.61 -17.72 16.76
N GLU A 357 12.36 -18.52 17.54
CA GLU A 357 13.55 -19.20 17.05
C GLU A 357 13.26 -20.16 15.87
N LYS A 358 12.20 -20.98 16.00
CA LYS A 358 11.76 -21.86 14.90
C LYS A 358 11.33 -21.07 13.66
N TRP A 359 10.66 -19.92 13.86
CA TRP A 359 10.26 -19.05 12.76
C TRP A 359 11.47 -18.46 12.04
N LYS A 360 12.49 -18.01 12.80
CA LYS A 360 13.75 -17.54 12.22
C LYS A 360 14.43 -18.62 11.41
N ASN A 361 14.58 -19.82 11.98
CA ASN A 361 15.21 -20.95 11.29
C ASN A 361 14.45 -21.38 10.02
N GLY A 362 13.14 -21.17 9.98
CA GLY A 362 12.27 -21.38 8.81
C GLY A 362 12.12 -20.14 7.92
N GLY A 363 13.01 -19.14 8.05
CA GLY A 363 13.14 -18.05 7.10
C GLY A 363 12.39 -16.76 7.43
N LEU A 364 11.67 -16.65 8.56
CA LEU A 364 11.12 -15.34 8.94
C LEU A 364 12.26 -14.39 9.27
N PHE A 365 12.55 -13.46 8.35
CA PHE A 365 13.62 -12.47 8.58
C PHE A 365 13.07 -11.13 9.06
N ARG A 366 11.81 -10.79 8.73
CA ARG A 366 11.19 -9.54 9.13
C ARG A 366 9.74 -9.74 9.58
N ALA A 367 9.39 -9.16 10.73
CA ALA A 367 8.05 -9.10 11.27
C ALA A 367 7.58 -7.64 11.32
N ARG A 368 6.48 -7.32 10.63
CA ARG A 368 5.82 -6.02 10.67
C ARG A 368 4.71 -6.08 11.71
N LEU A 369 4.88 -5.37 12.80
CA LEU A 369 4.04 -5.49 13.99
C LEU A 369 3.10 -4.28 14.11
N GLY A 370 1.80 -4.51 13.96
CA GLY A 370 0.79 -3.49 14.24
C GLY A 370 0.71 -3.23 15.75
N MET A 371 1.43 -2.21 16.21
CA MET A 371 1.45 -1.76 17.61
C MET A 371 0.34 -0.73 17.88
N GLU A 372 0.17 0.20 16.98
CA GLU A 372 -0.80 1.29 16.89
C GLU A 372 -0.63 2.36 18.00
N SER A 373 -0.64 2.01 19.28
CA SER A 373 -0.44 2.88 20.43
C SER A 373 0.14 2.11 21.62
N ALA A 374 0.80 2.77 22.54
CA ALA A 374 1.18 2.21 23.83
C ALA A 374 0.30 2.69 25.01
N SER A 375 -0.76 3.44 24.74
CA SER A 375 -1.81 3.71 25.71
C SER A 375 -2.83 2.57 25.74
N GLN A 376 -3.05 1.96 26.91
CA GLN A 376 -4.03 0.88 27.04
C GLN A 376 -5.44 1.37 26.68
N ARG A 377 -5.82 2.59 27.11
CA ARG A 377 -7.13 3.17 26.77
C ARG A 377 -7.30 3.28 25.24
N ILE A 378 -6.30 3.77 24.53
CA ILE A 378 -6.36 3.89 23.06
C ILE A 378 -6.43 2.49 22.41
N LEU A 379 -5.66 1.51 22.89
CA LEU A 379 -5.73 0.13 22.40
C LEU A 379 -7.10 -0.50 22.63
N ASP A 380 -7.76 -0.18 23.76
CA ASP A 380 -9.10 -0.65 24.07
C ASP A 380 -10.15 0.02 23.16
N ASP A 381 -10.06 1.33 22.93
CA ASP A 381 -10.91 2.07 21.98
C ASP A 381 -10.74 1.55 20.52
N MET A 382 -9.53 1.17 20.17
CA MET A 382 -9.21 0.54 18.88
C MET A 382 -9.69 -0.93 18.79
N VAL A 383 -10.19 -1.51 19.88
CA VAL A 383 -10.53 -2.94 19.97
C VAL A 383 -9.33 -3.82 19.58
N LYS A 384 -8.11 -3.36 19.91
CA LYS A 384 -6.87 -4.04 19.52
C LYS A 384 -6.62 -5.33 20.31
N LYS A 385 -7.21 -5.49 21.50
CA LYS A 385 -7.11 -6.70 22.33
C LYS A 385 -5.67 -7.16 22.61
N THR A 386 -4.75 -6.21 22.85
CA THR A 386 -3.36 -6.43 23.26
C THR A 386 -3.00 -5.46 24.38
N THR A 387 -1.81 -5.59 24.94
CA THR A 387 -1.31 -4.67 25.99
C THR A 387 0.13 -4.26 25.68
N PRO A 388 0.59 -3.08 26.13
CA PRO A 388 1.99 -2.64 25.96
C PRO A 388 3.00 -3.67 26.46
N GLU A 389 2.69 -4.35 27.58
CA GLU A 389 3.53 -5.41 28.13
C GLU A 389 3.70 -6.59 27.15
N LYS A 390 2.61 -7.07 26.52
CA LYS A 390 2.68 -8.14 25.51
C LYS A 390 3.45 -7.70 24.27
N MET A 391 3.28 -6.43 23.86
CA MET A 391 3.99 -5.84 22.75
C MET A 391 5.52 -5.85 23.01
N SER A 392 5.94 -5.36 24.19
CA SER A 392 7.34 -5.38 24.61
C SER A 392 7.92 -6.81 24.65
N LYS A 393 7.20 -7.76 25.23
CA LYS A 393 7.61 -9.18 25.24
C LYS A 393 7.75 -9.75 23.82
N SER A 394 6.84 -9.39 22.90
CA SER A 394 6.91 -9.83 21.49
C SER A 394 8.14 -9.26 20.79
N LEU A 395 8.45 -7.97 20.97
CA LEU A 395 9.66 -7.34 20.43
C LEU A 395 10.92 -8.07 20.89
N LYS A 396 11.03 -8.31 22.21
CA LYS A 396 12.19 -9.01 22.81
C LYS A 396 12.35 -10.42 22.27
N ALA A 397 11.26 -11.19 22.18
CA ALA A 397 11.32 -12.57 21.70
C ALA A 397 11.67 -12.67 20.20
N LEU A 398 11.18 -11.78 19.37
CA LEU A 398 11.49 -11.75 17.94
C LEU A 398 12.93 -11.29 17.69
N SER A 399 13.34 -10.16 18.28
CA SER A 399 14.66 -9.56 18.06
C SER A 399 15.80 -10.39 18.59
N LYS A 400 15.59 -11.16 19.69
CA LYS A 400 16.58 -12.07 20.27
C LYS A 400 17.19 -13.05 19.25
N HIS A 401 16.43 -13.42 18.25
CA HIS A 401 16.87 -14.34 17.18
C HIS A 401 17.22 -13.61 15.87
N GLY A 402 17.33 -12.27 15.89
CA GLY A 402 17.68 -11.46 14.72
C GLY A 402 16.53 -11.34 13.70
N ILE A 403 15.26 -11.52 14.10
CA ILE A 403 14.12 -11.17 13.28
C ILE A 403 13.95 -9.65 13.30
N LEU A 404 14.00 -9.01 12.14
CA LEU A 404 13.84 -7.57 12.00
C LEU A 404 12.41 -7.16 12.41
N THR A 405 12.28 -6.34 13.45
CA THR A 405 10.98 -5.91 13.97
C THR A 405 10.64 -4.52 13.48
N THR A 406 9.71 -4.41 12.54
CA THR A 406 9.13 -3.13 12.12
C THR A 406 7.88 -2.87 12.92
N THR A 407 7.83 -1.75 13.63
CA THR A 407 6.67 -1.36 14.44
C THR A 407 5.83 -0.32 13.69
N LEU A 408 4.53 -0.56 13.58
CA LEU A 408 3.56 0.30 12.93
C LEU A 408 2.75 1.05 13.98
N TRP A 409 2.65 2.36 13.84
CA TRP A 409 2.02 3.24 14.81
C TRP A 409 0.95 4.12 14.18
N ILE A 410 -0.12 4.40 14.91
CA ILE A 410 -1.14 5.35 14.52
C ILE A 410 -0.96 6.60 15.38
N VAL A 411 -0.72 7.74 14.73
CA VAL A 411 -0.52 9.03 15.37
C VAL A 411 -1.80 9.86 15.24
N GLY A 412 -2.28 10.42 16.35
CA GLY A 412 -3.47 11.27 16.35
C GLY A 412 -4.77 10.48 16.19
N TYR A 413 -4.86 9.31 16.82
CA TYR A 413 -6.14 8.60 16.91
C TYR A 413 -7.17 9.46 17.64
N SER A 414 -8.43 9.35 17.23
CA SER A 414 -9.54 10.13 17.78
C SER A 414 -9.57 10.12 19.31
N GLY A 415 -9.47 11.31 19.93
CA GLY A 415 -9.46 11.48 21.37
C GLY A 415 -8.16 11.09 22.10
N GLU A 416 -7.06 10.86 21.37
CA GLU A 416 -5.73 10.64 21.96
C GLU A 416 -5.25 11.93 22.65
N THR A 417 -4.88 11.84 23.92
CA THR A 417 -4.30 12.95 24.67
C THR A 417 -2.78 13.04 24.47
N ASP A 418 -2.17 14.18 24.79
CA ASP A 418 -0.71 14.34 24.77
C ASP A 418 0.00 13.36 25.70
N GLN A 419 -0.59 13.05 26.85
CA GLN A 419 -0.03 12.06 27.78
C GLN A 419 0.01 10.67 27.15
N GLU A 420 -1.02 10.29 26.41
CA GLU A 420 -1.09 8.98 25.74
C GLU A 420 -0.16 8.89 24.54
N PHE A 421 -0.06 9.96 23.77
CA PHE A 421 0.95 10.07 22.73
C PHE A 421 2.37 9.95 23.30
N ASN A 422 2.67 10.67 24.40
CA ASN A 422 3.95 10.59 25.09
C ASN A 422 4.20 9.20 25.68
N SER A 423 3.17 8.47 26.12
CA SER A 423 3.32 7.07 26.55
C SER A 423 3.79 6.16 25.41
N THR A 424 3.34 6.42 24.18
CA THR A 424 3.82 5.71 22.98
C THR A 424 5.29 6.04 22.71
N ILE A 425 5.69 7.30 22.80
CA ILE A 425 7.09 7.71 22.66
C ILE A 425 7.98 7.05 23.72
N SER A 426 7.58 7.06 25.00
CA SER A 426 8.32 6.42 26.10
C SER A 426 8.45 4.91 25.89
N PHE A 427 7.38 4.25 25.45
CA PHE A 427 7.43 2.82 25.13
C PHE A 427 8.47 2.50 24.04
N ILE A 428 8.54 3.31 22.98
CA ILE A 428 9.51 3.13 21.91
C ILE A 428 10.92 3.32 22.47
N GLU A 429 11.16 4.36 23.27
CA GLU A 429 12.46 4.62 23.90
C GLU A 429 12.91 3.46 24.80
N GLU A 430 12.03 2.92 25.64
CA GLU A 430 12.30 1.77 26.51
C GLU A 430 12.60 0.47 25.73
N ASN A 431 12.04 0.33 24.53
CA ASN A 431 12.19 -0.87 23.69
C ASN A 431 13.09 -0.63 22.47
N ARG A 432 13.81 0.48 22.39
CA ARG A 432 14.60 0.90 21.21
C ARG A 432 15.55 -0.16 20.69
N ASP A 433 16.17 -0.93 21.57
CA ASP A 433 17.14 -1.96 21.20
C ASP A 433 16.49 -3.17 20.51
N TYR A 434 15.18 -3.32 20.65
CA TYR A 434 14.38 -4.41 20.06
C TYR A 434 13.59 -3.97 18.83
N ILE A 435 13.70 -2.70 18.42
CA ILE A 435 13.00 -2.14 17.28
C ILE A 435 13.99 -1.93 16.13
N PHE A 436 13.78 -2.65 15.03
CA PHE A 436 14.53 -2.45 13.80
C PHE A 436 14.16 -1.13 13.14
N GLN A 437 12.84 -0.87 13.02
CA GLN A 437 12.27 0.23 12.29
C GLN A 437 10.96 0.65 12.94
N SER A 438 10.67 1.95 12.95
CA SER A 438 9.44 2.50 13.49
C SER A 438 8.71 3.32 12.42
N ASP A 439 7.47 2.94 12.11
CA ASP A 439 6.71 3.47 10.98
C ASP A 439 5.40 4.12 11.48
N PRO A 440 5.35 5.46 11.62
CA PRO A 440 4.15 6.17 12.02
C PRO A 440 3.22 6.46 10.85
N TRP A 441 1.93 6.33 11.07
CA TRP A 441 0.87 6.73 10.18
C TRP A 441 -0.07 7.70 10.89
N VAL A 442 -0.43 8.79 10.22
CA VAL A 442 -1.49 9.68 10.70
C VAL A 442 -2.83 8.95 10.65
N PHE A 443 -3.61 9.04 11.72
CA PHE A 443 -4.94 8.44 11.73
C PHE A 443 -5.82 9.01 10.63
N GLN A 444 -6.34 8.13 9.80
CA GLN A 444 -7.32 8.43 8.76
C GLN A 444 -8.66 7.80 9.12
N TYR A 445 -9.72 8.59 9.09
CA TYR A 445 -11.06 8.11 9.31
C TYR A 445 -11.72 7.69 7.98
N HIS A 446 -12.23 6.49 7.97
CA HIS A 446 -13.02 5.98 6.87
C HIS A 446 -14.45 5.72 7.36
N PRO A 447 -15.49 6.48 6.91
CA PRO A 447 -16.87 6.36 7.40
C PRO A 447 -17.46 4.97 7.17
N VAL A 448 -16.90 4.26 6.22
CA VAL A 448 -17.30 2.92 5.81
C VAL A 448 -16.29 1.90 6.32
N GLY A 449 -16.79 0.80 6.83
CA GLY A 449 -15.97 -0.23 7.43
C GLY A 449 -16.03 -0.21 8.96
N LEU A 450 -15.09 -0.92 9.61
CA LEU A 450 -15.06 -0.99 11.08
C LEU A 450 -14.61 0.33 11.70
N SER A 451 -13.81 1.13 10.99
CA SER A 451 -13.50 2.51 11.41
C SER A 451 -14.73 3.40 11.45
N GLY A 452 -15.79 3.05 10.71
CA GLY A 452 -17.13 3.59 10.89
C GLY A 452 -17.86 3.01 12.08
N SER A 453 -17.18 2.55 13.16
CA SER A 453 -17.81 2.05 14.37
C SER A 453 -18.82 3.05 14.93
N LYS A 454 -19.85 2.56 15.61
CA LYS A 454 -20.91 3.42 16.15
C LYS A 454 -20.34 4.51 17.07
N GLU A 455 -19.24 4.23 17.79
CA GLU A 455 -18.56 5.19 18.66
C GLU A 455 -17.90 6.33 17.88
N LEU A 456 -17.17 6.02 16.82
CA LEU A 456 -16.55 7.04 15.97
C LEU A 456 -17.60 7.84 15.21
N LYS A 457 -18.66 7.20 14.70
CA LYS A 457 -19.78 7.90 14.04
C LYS A 457 -20.54 8.86 14.96
N LYS A 458 -20.58 8.61 16.28
CA LYS A 458 -21.21 9.53 17.24
C LYS A 458 -20.45 10.84 17.39
N LYS A 459 -19.17 10.88 17.00
CA LYS A 459 -18.34 12.11 17.10
C LYS A 459 -18.63 13.11 15.98
N GLY A 460 -19.47 12.75 15.02
CA GLY A 460 -19.70 13.54 13.82
C GLY A 460 -18.54 13.40 12.82
N ASP A 461 -18.86 13.50 11.57
CA ASP A 461 -17.87 13.53 10.50
C ASP A 461 -18.19 14.64 9.51
N LYS A 462 -17.16 15.17 8.87
CA LYS A 462 -17.27 16.17 7.82
C LYS A 462 -16.24 15.89 6.73
N PHE A 463 -16.52 16.38 5.55
CA PHE A 463 -15.49 16.39 4.51
C PHE A 463 -14.35 17.33 4.90
N ARG A 464 -13.12 16.90 4.64
CA ARG A 464 -11.92 17.71 4.88
C ARG A 464 -11.87 18.95 3.98
N TYR A 465 -12.35 18.84 2.76
CA TYR A 465 -12.30 19.87 1.74
C TYR A 465 -13.68 20.47 1.44
N SER A 466 -13.66 21.63 0.76
CA SER A 466 -14.88 22.26 0.24
C SER A 466 -15.64 21.36 -0.74
N ASP A 467 -16.93 21.63 -0.94
CA ASP A 467 -17.76 20.88 -1.90
C ASP A 467 -17.18 20.91 -3.31
N GLU A 468 -16.58 22.04 -3.73
CA GLU A 468 -15.94 22.13 -5.04
C GLU A 468 -14.73 21.21 -5.13
N MET A 469 -13.90 21.17 -4.11
CA MET A 469 -12.74 20.31 -4.04
C MET A 469 -13.14 18.84 -3.97
N ASN A 470 -14.11 18.49 -3.14
CA ASN A 470 -14.72 17.16 -3.07
C ASN A 470 -15.25 16.71 -4.42
N ASN A 471 -15.83 17.66 -5.13
CA ASN A 471 -16.30 17.44 -6.50
C ASN A 471 -15.17 17.12 -7.48
N ILE A 472 -13.99 17.66 -7.33
CA ILE A 472 -12.82 17.35 -8.19
C ILE A 472 -12.19 16.02 -7.79
N LEU A 473 -11.96 15.82 -6.51
CA LEU A 473 -11.34 14.62 -5.99
C LEU A 473 -12.19 13.37 -6.22
N ALA A 474 -13.52 13.51 -6.28
CA ALA A 474 -14.50 12.43 -6.38
C ALA A 474 -14.46 11.41 -5.21
N LEU A 475 -13.50 11.53 -4.34
CA LEU A 475 -13.20 10.73 -3.15
C LEU A 475 -12.58 11.65 -2.13
N SER A 476 -13.36 12.14 -1.20
CA SER A 476 -12.85 13.10 -0.25
C SER A 476 -12.50 12.44 1.07
N PRO A 477 -11.34 12.76 1.62
CA PRO A 477 -11.03 12.38 2.99
C PRO A 477 -12.08 12.94 3.96
N TYR A 478 -12.49 12.10 4.89
CA TYR A 478 -13.33 12.52 6.01
C TYR A 478 -12.50 12.84 7.23
N GLU A 479 -12.96 13.76 8.04
CA GLU A 479 -12.44 14.07 9.36
C GLU A 479 -13.51 13.89 10.41
N LEU A 480 -13.11 13.41 11.58
CA LEU A 480 -13.98 13.40 12.74
C LEU A 480 -14.01 14.80 13.36
N ASP A 481 -15.18 15.18 13.85
CA ASP A 481 -15.35 16.39 14.66
C ASP A 481 -14.89 16.10 16.10
N ASP A 482 -13.59 15.99 16.28
CA ASP A 482 -12.93 15.76 17.55
C ASP A 482 -11.85 16.82 17.81
N ASN A 483 -11.23 16.77 19.01
CA ASN A 483 -10.27 17.78 19.44
C ASN A 483 -8.91 17.71 18.75
N ILE A 484 -8.69 16.70 17.86
CA ILE A 484 -7.39 16.49 17.20
C ILE A 484 -7.53 16.83 15.73
N GLY A 485 -7.27 18.08 15.39
CA GLY A 485 -7.28 18.55 14.01
C GLY A 485 -6.02 18.14 13.24
N PRO A 486 -6.02 18.38 11.88
CA PRO A 486 -4.88 18.05 11.03
C PRO A 486 -3.56 18.64 11.50
N ALA A 487 -3.55 19.90 11.94
CA ALA A 487 -2.35 20.57 12.42
C ALA A 487 -1.73 19.89 13.65
N GLU A 488 -2.56 19.42 14.58
CA GLU A 488 -2.08 18.70 15.77
C GLU A 488 -1.57 17.31 15.41
N LYS A 489 -2.25 16.60 14.53
CA LYS A 489 -1.77 15.31 13.99
C LYS A 489 -0.40 15.45 13.34
N PHE A 490 -0.22 16.51 12.56
CA PHE A 490 1.05 16.85 11.94
C PHE A 490 2.14 17.17 12.98
N ASP A 491 1.86 18.00 13.98
CA ASP A 491 2.80 18.31 15.07
C ASP A 491 3.23 17.04 15.81
N ARG A 492 2.30 16.11 16.07
CA ARG A 492 2.61 14.81 16.68
C ARG A 492 3.46 13.93 15.78
N LEU A 493 3.17 13.92 14.48
CA LEU A 493 4.00 13.18 13.51
C LEU A 493 5.43 13.73 13.47
N VAL A 494 5.61 15.05 13.44
CA VAL A 494 6.94 15.69 13.49
C VAL A 494 7.66 15.38 14.82
N LYS A 495 6.97 15.43 15.95
CA LYS A 495 7.54 15.03 17.24
C LYS A 495 7.96 13.57 17.25
N PHE A 496 7.14 12.69 16.67
CA PHE A 496 7.43 11.26 16.56
C PHE A 496 8.68 11.03 15.72
N THR A 497 8.73 11.53 14.49
CA THR A 497 9.88 11.32 13.57
C THR A 497 11.16 11.92 14.13
N THR A 498 11.10 13.13 14.72
CA THR A 498 12.25 13.75 15.40
C THR A 498 12.78 12.86 16.52
N LYS A 499 11.87 12.28 17.35
CA LYS A 499 12.31 11.39 18.41
C LYS A 499 12.93 10.08 17.89
N MET A 500 12.40 9.56 16.78
CA MET A 500 13.01 8.38 16.14
C MET A 500 14.45 8.68 15.66
N ASP A 501 14.69 9.86 15.10
CA ASP A 501 16.03 10.31 14.71
C ASP A 501 16.97 10.40 15.93
N GLU A 502 16.51 10.98 17.04
CA GLU A 502 17.28 11.05 18.31
C GLU A 502 17.65 9.68 18.85
N LEU A 503 16.75 8.70 18.71
CA LEU A 503 16.95 7.32 19.16
C LEU A 503 17.73 6.46 18.17
N ASN A 504 18.09 6.99 17.00
CA ASN A 504 18.67 6.27 15.88
C ASN A 504 17.79 5.07 15.45
N ILE A 505 16.48 5.20 15.54
CA ILE A 505 15.52 4.22 15.02
C ILE A 505 15.10 4.72 13.65
N PRO A 506 15.52 4.07 12.56
CA PRO A 506 15.16 4.54 11.23
C PRO A 506 13.66 4.37 10.98
N ASN A 507 13.15 5.30 10.18
CA ASN A 507 11.89 5.17 9.49
C ASN A 507 12.20 5.11 7.97
N PRO A 508 12.87 4.03 7.51
CA PRO A 508 13.51 4.00 6.21
C PRO A 508 12.49 3.82 5.10
N TYR A 509 12.69 4.61 4.07
CA TYR A 509 12.03 4.50 2.78
C TYR A 509 13.02 4.31 1.64
N THR A 510 14.30 4.53 1.93
CA THR A 510 15.40 4.41 0.97
C THR A 510 16.29 3.21 1.29
N LEU A 511 17.00 2.68 0.30
CA LEU A 511 17.97 1.61 0.52
C LEU A 511 19.07 1.99 1.50
N PRO A 512 19.70 3.19 1.46
CA PRO A 512 20.69 3.61 2.44
C PRO A 512 20.18 3.55 3.88
N GLU A 513 18.95 4.02 4.13
CA GLU A 513 18.31 3.94 5.46
C GLU A 513 18.04 2.50 5.88
N MET A 514 17.62 1.63 4.96
CA MET A 514 17.48 0.19 5.22
C MET A 514 18.82 -0.45 5.59
N TYR A 515 19.90 -0.14 4.90
CA TYR A 515 21.24 -0.64 5.26
C TYR A 515 21.70 -0.13 6.61
N SER A 516 21.47 1.14 6.92
CA SER A 516 21.77 1.71 8.24
C SER A 516 20.99 1.00 9.34
N ALA A 517 19.70 0.74 9.12
CA ALA A 517 18.86 -0.01 10.04
C ALA A 517 19.35 -1.45 10.26
N ILE A 518 19.68 -2.15 9.17
CA ILE A 518 20.20 -3.52 9.23
C ILE A 518 21.50 -3.55 10.05
N LYS A 519 22.44 -2.65 9.76
CA LYS A 519 23.72 -2.58 10.49
C LYS A 519 23.47 -2.36 11.98
N ARG A 520 22.71 -1.33 12.36
CA ARG A 520 22.40 -1.04 13.76
C ARG A 520 21.77 -2.25 14.47
N PHE A 521 20.81 -2.91 13.82
CA PHE A 521 20.12 -4.04 14.43
C PHE A 521 21.02 -5.28 14.54
N SER A 522 21.88 -5.54 13.55
CA SER A 522 22.86 -6.64 13.59
C SER A 522 23.93 -6.42 14.68
N ASP A 523 24.32 -5.16 14.92
CA ASP A 523 25.24 -4.83 16.00
C ASP A 523 24.64 -5.09 17.41
N LEU A 524 23.31 -4.96 17.55
CA LEU A 524 22.58 -5.19 18.81
C LEU A 524 22.18 -6.66 19.02
N HIS A 525 21.99 -7.40 17.95
CA HIS A 525 21.45 -8.75 17.96
C HIS A 525 22.26 -9.69 17.06
N LYS A 526 21.80 -10.94 16.95
CA LYS A 526 22.37 -11.88 15.97
C LYS A 526 22.13 -11.37 14.56
N ASP A 527 23.07 -11.64 13.66
CA ASP A 527 22.92 -11.33 12.24
C ASP A 527 21.58 -11.85 11.72
N SER A 528 20.83 -10.96 11.06
CA SER A 528 19.53 -11.29 10.47
C SER A 528 19.65 -12.25 9.28
N GLY A 529 20.82 -12.31 8.64
CA GLY A 529 21.06 -13.08 7.43
C GLY A 529 20.35 -12.53 6.19
N TRP A 530 19.72 -11.36 6.30
CA TRP A 530 19.04 -10.72 5.17
C TRP A 530 19.91 -9.62 4.56
N ASP A 531 20.15 -9.77 3.28
CA ASP A 531 20.80 -8.76 2.44
C ASP A 531 19.81 -8.32 1.36
N PRO A 532 19.35 -7.04 1.36
CA PRO A 532 18.42 -6.54 0.35
C PRO A 532 18.93 -6.69 -1.07
N LEU A 533 20.23 -6.43 -1.32
CA LEU A 533 20.81 -6.58 -2.65
C LEU A 533 20.84 -8.04 -3.10
N LYS A 534 21.19 -8.95 -2.20
CA LYS A 534 21.16 -10.38 -2.47
C LYS A 534 19.75 -10.88 -2.77
N SER A 535 18.75 -10.32 -2.07
CA SER A 535 17.33 -10.65 -2.30
C SER A 535 16.81 -10.18 -3.66
N MET A 536 17.40 -9.13 -4.22
CA MET A 536 17.08 -8.60 -5.55
C MET A 536 17.81 -9.32 -6.68
N ARG A 537 18.94 -9.98 -6.39
CA ARG A 537 19.67 -10.74 -7.40
C ARG A 537 18.93 -12.03 -7.72
N LYS A 538 18.98 -12.46 -8.99
CA LYS A 538 18.65 -13.84 -9.35
C LYS A 538 19.51 -14.77 -8.48
N ILE A 539 18.96 -15.93 -8.11
CA ILE A 539 19.73 -16.98 -7.45
C ILE A 539 20.78 -17.40 -8.46
N ASP A 540 21.97 -16.85 -8.35
CA ASP A 540 23.03 -17.07 -9.32
C ASP A 540 23.62 -18.47 -9.10
N THR A 541 23.54 -19.30 -10.11
CA THR A 541 24.27 -20.57 -10.19
C THR A 541 25.70 -20.35 -10.71
N ASP A 542 26.07 -19.11 -11.08
CA ASP A 542 27.39 -18.77 -11.61
C ASP A 542 28.05 -17.62 -10.81
N PRO A 543 29.09 -17.91 -10.00
CA PRO A 543 29.74 -16.91 -9.14
C PRO A 543 30.57 -15.85 -9.87
N GLN A 544 30.64 -15.85 -11.22
CA GLN A 544 31.56 -15.00 -11.98
C GLN A 544 30.92 -13.79 -12.70
N LYS A 545 29.63 -13.53 -12.54
CA LYS A 545 28.98 -12.35 -13.14
C LYS A 545 28.58 -11.32 -12.10
N GLU A 546 29.51 -10.51 -11.64
CA GLU A 546 29.22 -9.21 -11.03
C GLU A 546 28.95 -8.16 -12.12
N GLU A 547 27.72 -8.03 -12.57
CA GLU A 547 27.29 -6.84 -13.30
C GLU A 547 26.70 -5.83 -12.33
N SER A 548 27.12 -4.57 -12.45
CA SER A 548 26.65 -3.43 -11.65
C SER A 548 25.14 -3.24 -11.81
N PHE A 549 24.40 -3.57 -10.76
CA PHE A 549 22.96 -3.40 -10.67
C PHE A 549 22.67 -2.11 -9.88
N GLU A 550 22.04 -1.12 -10.52
CA GLU A 550 21.44 0.00 -9.81
C GLU A 550 19.97 -0.32 -9.49
N PRO A 551 19.63 -0.59 -8.23
CA PRO A 551 18.24 -0.79 -7.82
C PRO A 551 17.43 0.49 -8.02
N LEU A 552 16.09 0.34 -8.14
CA LEU A 552 15.17 1.48 -8.01
C LEU A 552 15.33 2.07 -6.61
N THR A 553 16.25 3.00 -6.48
CA THR A 553 16.39 3.78 -5.24
C THR A 553 15.34 4.87 -5.25
N VAL A 554 14.52 4.89 -4.21
CA VAL A 554 13.83 6.11 -3.82
C VAL A 554 14.95 7.04 -3.34
N GLY A 555 15.47 7.85 -4.24
CA GLY A 555 16.37 8.97 -4.08
C GLY A 555 17.68 8.82 -3.29
N HIS A 556 18.77 9.17 -3.90
CA HIS A 556 19.87 9.84 -3.21
C HIS A 556 19.56 11.32 -3.03
#